data_dd4488575c00c22dfb43a0965a914bc8
#
_entry.id   dd4488575c00c22dfb43a0965a914bc8
#
_cell.length_a   1.000
_cell.length_b   1.000
_cell.length_c   1.000
_cell.angle_alpha   90.00
_cell.angle_beta   90.00
_cell.angle_gamma   90.00
#
_symmetry.space_group_name_H-M   'P 1'
#
loop_
_entity.id
_entity.type
_entity.pdbx_description
1 polymer ?
#
loop_
_entity_poly.entity_id
_entity_poly.type
_entity_poly.pdbx_seq_one_letter_code
_entity_poly.pdbx_strand_id
1 'polypeptide(L)'
;MLRRFSLYGFLKNQQYYDYFLLLAFRQMGLSFFLIGVLIAFREIMINIMEIPTGAIADLSGKRKCMILSFVAYIISFATFGLSGMAAMDGRLAQNILMPLLFLAMFFFAIGDAFRTGTHKAMIFMWLHIQGRTAERTKIYGYTRSWSKIGSAVSVILACFFVFSTSNFIYVFFFSIIPYILNIINFLGYPKEVDGKIGEKTSIGDMLKHLKDTLAVSVKQASLRRIILESMGFEGFFKASKDYLQPILKAAALPLTAVLFAGIQLTDEQKSAVLIGPVFFVLFVLSAMASRNAYRLVSKPGQEDKTGHHLWGMSVVIFLVLLPAMYWGIYWIMIAGFVVLYVIQNLWRPVLISRFDAHSDKEKGATILSLESQAKSLSTMIIAPPLGFAIDLARNHGIGASEFWPVGVLGALIALGFFLTARSYAQVEQQQ
;
A
#
# COMPACT_ATOMS: atom_id res chain seq x y z
N MET A 1 16.22 19.40 14.21
CA MET A 1 15.34 18.20 14.10
C MET A 1 14.36 18.28 12.94
N LEU A 2 13.60 19.38 12.75
CA LEU A 2 12.58 19.46 11.70
C LEU A 2 13.11 19.07 10.30
N ARG A 3 14.29 19.58 9.90
CA ARG A 3 14.94 19.18 8.61
C ARG A 3 15.19 17.68 8.52
N ARG A 4 15.60 17.02 9.62
CA ARG A 4 15.83 15.57 9.65
C ARG A 4 14.55 14.77 9.54
N PHE A 5 13.47 15.22 10.20
CA PHE A 5 12.12 14.61 10.05
C PHE A 5 11.59 14.75 8.62
N SER A 6 11.81 15.92 8.00
CA SER A 6 11.41 16.16 6.59
C SER A 6 12.24 15.31 5.63
N LEU A 7 13.55 15.19 5.86
CA LEU A 7 14.44 14.35 5.06
C LEU A 7 14.03 12.87 5.13
N TYR A 8 13.70 12.37 6.33
CA TYR A 8 13.12 11.03 6.45
C TYR A 8 11.82 10.89 5.65
N GLY A 9 10.91 11.87 5.76
CA GLY A 9 9.65 11.87 5.00
C GLY A 9 9.88 11.77 3.50
N PHE A 10 10.84 12.53 2.97
CA PHE A 10 11.25 12.50 1.57
C PHE A 10 11.87 11.16 1.17
N LEU A 11 12.91 10.72 1.88
CA LEU A 11 13.66 9.50 1.58
C LEU A 11 12.82 8.24 1.73
N LYS A 12 11.94 8.16 2.74
CA LYS A 12 11.03 7.05 2.94
C LYS A 12 10.13 6.79 1.73
N ASN A 13 9.78 7.83 1.00
CA ASN A 13 8.89 7.74 -0.16
C ASN A 13 9.64 7.61 -1.49
N GLN A 14 10.97 7.44 -1.45
CA GLN A 14 11.76 7.03 -2.61
C GLN A 14 11.61 5.50 -2.79
N GLN A 15 10.43 5.07 -3.23
CA GLN A 15 10.05 3.66 -3.38
C GLN A 15 10.10 3.28 -4.87
N TYR A 16 11.30 3.25 -5.44
CA TYR A 16 11.50 3.00 -6.88
C TYR A 16 10.92 1.66 -7.32
N TYR A 17 10.95 0.65 -6.45
CA TYR A 17 10.41 -0.68 -6.70
C TYR A 17 8.87 -0.70 -6.84
N ASP A 18 8.12 0.18 -6.15
CA ASP A 18 6.65 0.11 -6.05
C ASP A 18 5.97 0.27 -7.43
N TYR A 19 6.58 1.00 -8.34
CA TYR A 19 6.04 1.23 -9.69
C TYR A 19 6.31 0.11 -10.69
N PHE A 20 7.25 -0.78 -10.36
CA PHE A 20 7.72 -1.86 -11.24
C PHE A 20 7.77 -3.22 -10.56
N LEU A 21 7.27 -3.36 -9.34
CA LEU A 21 7.38 -4.58 -8.52
C LEU A 21 6.80 -5.80 -9.24
N LEU A 22 5.59 -5.66 -9.74
CA LEU A 22 4.91 -6.77 -10.42
C LEU A 22 5.58 -7.10 -11.75
N LEU A 23 6.05 -6.09 -12.49
CA LEU A 23 6.81 -6.28 -13.72
C LEU A 23 8.17 -6.94 -13.47
N ALA A 24 8.88 -6.57 -12.40
CA ALA A 24 10.13 -7.20 -12.01
C ALA A 24 9.93 -8.68 -11.66
N PHE A 25 8.90 -9.03 -10.90
CA PHE A 25 8.58 -10.43 -10.61
C PHE A 25 8.17 -11.21 -11.87
N ARG A 26 7.41 -10.60 -12.77
CA ARG A 26 7.09 -11.19 -14.08
C ARG A 26 8.36 -11.40 -14.92
N GLN A 27 9.30 -10.48 -14.88
CA GLN A 27 10.59 -10.61 -15.56
C GLN A 27 11.45 -11.77 -14.99
N MET A 28 11.32 -12.08 -13.69
CA MET A 28 11.90 -13.27 -13.06
C MET A 28 11.18 -14.59 -13.43
N GLY A 29 10.12 -14.55 -14.25
CA GLY A 29 9.36 -15.73 -14.67
C GLY A 29 8.24 -16.16 -13.71
N LEU A 30 7.88 -15.37 -12.70
CA LEU A 30 6.81 -15.72 -11.77
C LEU A 30 5.43 -15.59 -12.45
N SER A 31 4.52 -16.52 -12.13
CA SER A 31 3.09 -16.40 -12.46
C SER A 31 2.43 -15.35 -11.56
N PHE A 32 1.23 -14.84 -11.93
CA PHE A 32 0.48 -13.92 -11.08
C PHE A 32 0.03 -14.58 -9.78
N PHE A 33 -0.24 -15.89 -9.80
CA PHE A 33 -0.51 -16.68 -8.60
C PHE A 33 0.64 -16.64 -7.62
N LEU A 34 1.88 -16.91 -8.06
CA LEU A 34 3.06 -16.91 -7.20
C LEU A 34 3.35 -15.50 -6.66
N ILE A 35 3.15 -14.46 -7.45
CA ILE A 35 3.22 -13.07 -6.99
C ILE A 35 2.18 -12.79 -5.91
N GLY A 36 0.94 -13.25 -6.11
CA GLY A 36 -0.14 -13.17 -5.11
C GLY A 36 0.22 -13.87 -3.80
N VAL A 37 0.85 -15.05 -3.87
CA VAL A 37 1.33 -15.80 -2.70
C VAL A 37 2.45 -15.03 -1.96
N LEU A 38 3.40 -14.42 -2.68
CA LEU A 38 4.44 -13.58 -2.07
C LEU A 38 3.85 -12.34 -1.37
N ILE A 39 2.84 -11.69 -1.98
CA ILE A 39 2.12 -10.56 -1.36
C ILE A 39 1.39 -11.04 -0.11
N ALA A 40 0.67 -12.17 -0.18
CA ALA A 40 -0.02 -12.74 0.98
C ALA A 40 0.95 -13.06 2.12
N PHE A 41 2.08 -13.69 1.82
CA PHE A 41 3.12 -13.98 2.80
C PHE A 41 3.64 -12.70 3.48
N ARG A 42 3.92 -11.65 2.69
CA ARG A 42 4.34 -10.35 3.24
C ARG A 42 3.31 -9.81 4.24
N GLU A 43 2.02 -9.85 3.90
CA GLU A 43 0.95 -9.36 4.76
C GLU A 43 0.84 -10.18 6.06
N ILE A 44 0.98 -11.51 5.98
CA ILE A 44 1.03 -12.40 7.15
C ILE A 44 2.17 -11.99 8.06
N MET A 45 3.37 -11.83 7.51
CA MET A 45 4.56 -11.51 8.30
C MET A 45 4.47 -10.11 8.92
N ILE A 46 3.93 -9.11 8.22
CA ILE A 46 3.69 -7.78 8.80
C ILE A 46 2.77 -7.89 10.01
N ASN A 47 1.63 -8.58 9.90
CA ASN A 47 0.68 -8.73 11.00
C ASN A 47 1.28 -9.46 12.20
N ILE A 48 2.04 -10.54 11.98
CA ILE A 48 2.71 -11.29 13.05
C ILE A 48 3.77 -10.44 13.74
N MET A 49 4.53 -9.65 12.97
CA MET A 49 5.66 -8.88 13.48
C MET A 49 5.25 -7.55 14.11
N GLU A 50 4.05 -7.01 13.86
CA GLU A 50 3.62 -5.69 14.36
C GLU A 50 3.68 -5.61 15.89
N ILE A 51 3.20 -6.63 16.60
CA ILE A 51 3.19 -6.67 18.07
C ILE A 51 4.60 -6.85 18.66
N PRO A 52 5.40 -7.86 18.24
CA PRO A 52 6.76 -8.00 18.75
C PRO A 52 7.66 -6.80 18.48
N THR A 53 7.55 -6.17 17.30
CA THR A 53 8.37 -5.02 16.95
C THR A 53 8.01 -3.78 17.76
N GLY A 54 6.72 -3.59 18.09
CA GLY A 54 6.27 -2.54 19.00
C GLY A 54 6.91 -2.69 20.39
N ALA A 55 6.85 -3.88 20.99
CA ALA A 55 7.47 -4.17 22.27
C ALA A 55 8.98 -3.99 22.25
N ILE A 56 9.67 -4.42 21.17
CA ILE A 56 11.10 -4.21 21.00
C ILE A 56 11.43 -2.70 20.91
N ALA A 57 10.58 -1.90 20.24
CA ALA A 57 10.78 -0.46 20.12
C ALA A 57 10.69 0.26 21.48
N ASP A 58 9.81 -0.18 22.36
CA ASP A 58 9.69 0.37 23.72
C ASP A 58 10.85 -0.04 24.64
N LEU A 59 11.40 -1.25 24.45
CA LEU A 59 12.54 -1.76 25.24
C LEU A 59 13.90 -1.25 24.74
N SER A 60 14.11 -1.20 23.43
CA SER A 60 15.43 -0.96 22.81
C SER A 60 15.63 0.48 22.33
N GLY A 61 14.54 1.28 22.30
CA GLY A 61 14.54 2.64 21.79
C GLY A 61 14.13 2.73 20.31
N LYS A 62 13.27 3.69 20.02
CA LYS A 62 12.65 3.89 18.70
C LYS A 62 13.67 4.17 17.58
N ARG A 63 14.76 4.89 17.89
CA ARG A 63 15.82 5.19 16.94
C ARG A 63 16.53 3.93 16.44
N LYS A 64 16.89 3.02 17.37
CA LYS A 64 17.52 1.74 17.01
C LYS A 64 16.61 0.88 16.15
N CYS A 65 15.32 0.81 16.49
CA CYS A 65 14.32 0.08 15.71
C CYS A 65 14.15 0.62 14.30
N MET A 66 14.18 1.96 14.13
CA MET A 66 14.16 2.56 12.81
C MET A 66 15.40 2.21 11.97
N ILE A 67 16.59 2.22 12.57
CA ILE A 67 17.83 1.81 11.88
C ILE A 67 17.74 0.33 11.48
N LEU A 68 17.29 -0.55 12.40
CA LEU A 68 17.10 -1.97 12.12
C LEU A 68 16.09 -2.21 10.99
N SER A 69 15.00 -1.42 10.96
CA SER A 69 14.04 -1.41 9.84
C SER A 69 14.74 -1.14 8.49
N PHE A 70 15.63 -0.13 8.42
CA PHE A 70 16.32 0.19 7.17
C PHE A 70 17.33 -0.89 6.78
N VAL A 71 18.02 -1.49 7.74
CA VAL A 71 18.90 -2.65 7.48
C VAL A 71 18.11 -3.82 6.92
N ALA A 72 16.94 -4.12 7.49
CA ALA A 72 16.06 -5.18 6.99
C ALA A 72 15.61 -4.92 5.54
N TYR A 73 15.23 -3.68 5.20
CA TYR A 73 14.91 -3.32 3.82
C TYR A 73 16.10 -3.46 2.87
N ILE A 74 17.31 -3.07 3.30
CA ILE A 74 18.53 -3.22 2.48
C ILE A 74 18.78 -4.71 2.17
N ILE A 75 18.68 -5.59 3.19
CA ILE A 75 18.82 -7.04 3.00
C ILE A 75 17.74 -7.55 2.05
N SER A 76 16.49 -7.13 2.23
CA SER A 76 15.37 -7.49 1.36
C SER A 76 15.65 -7.14 -0.10
N PHE A 77 15.97 -5.86 -0.38
CA PHE A 77 16.19 -5.40 -1.75
C PHE A 77 17.44 -5.99 -2.38
N ALA A 78 18.51 -6.19 -1.61
CA ALA A 78 19.69 -6.89 -2.09
C ALA A 78 19.34 -8.34 -2.49
N THR A 79 18.54 -9.03 -1.67
CA THR A 79 18.10 -10.40 -1.96
C THR A 79 17.20 -10.44 -3.21
N PHE A 80 16.23 -9.51 -3.35
CA PHE A 80 15.39 -9.40 -4.56
C PHE A 80 16.24 -9.14 -5.81
N GLY A 81 17.16 -8.19 -5.75
CA GLY A 81 18.01 -7.83 -6.87
C GLY A 81 18.94 -8.97 -7.30
N LEU A 82 19.66 -9.56 -6.34
CA LEU A 82 20.63 -10.64 -6.63
C LEU A 82 19.93 -11.90 -7.13
N SER A 83 18.84 -12.33 -6.48
CA SER A 83 18.08 -13.49 -6.93
C SER A 83 17.41 -13.26 -8.28
N GLY A 84 16.90 -12.04 -8.52
CA GLY A 84 16.31 -11.70 -9.81
C GLY A 84 17.30 -11.69 -10.96
N MET A 85 18.50 -11.13 -10.76
CA MET A 85 19.57 -11.18 -11.77
C MET A 85 20.01 -12.62 -12.03
N ALA A 86 20.21 -13.42 -10.98
CA ALA A 86 20.61 -14.81 -11.13
C ALA A 86 19.55 -15.68 -11.83
N ALA A 87 18.25 -15.37 -11.62
CA ALA A 87 17.16 -16.03 -12.33
C ALA A 87 17.13 -15.66 -13.82
N MET A 88 17.34 -14.40 -14.17
CA MET A 88 17.42 -13.95 -15.57
C MET A 88 18.60 -14.54 -16.32
N ASP A 89 19.75 -14.69 -15.66
CA ASP A 89 20.94 -15.33 -16.23
C ASP A 89 20.80 -16.86 -16.35
N GLY A 90 19.67 -17.45 -15.94
CA GLY A 90 19.47 -18.91 -15.93
C GLY A 90 20.30 -19.66 -14.90
N ARG A 91 20.96 -18.92 -13.97
CA ARG A 91 21.82 -19.51 -12.92
C ARG A 91 21.03 -20.04 -11.73
N LEU A 92 19.75 -19.66 -11.62
CA LEU A 92 18.91 -20.01 -10.49
C LEU A 92 17.65 -20.74 -10.94
N ALA A 93 17.51 -21.99 -10.51
CA ALA A 93 16.29 -22.73 -10.75
C ALA A 93 15.12 -22.20 -9.90
N GLN A 94 13.90 -22.36 -10.36
CA GLN A 94 12.69 -21.81 -9.70
C GLN A 94 12.50 -22.34 -8.28
N ASN A 95 12.91 -23.57 -8.00
CA ASN A 95 12.86 -24.18 -6.66
C ASN A 95 13.79 -23.52 -5.65
N ILE A 96 14.86 -22.82 -6.11
CA ILE A 96 15.76 -22.03 -5.25
C ILE A 96 15.32 -20.56 -5.23
N LEU A 97 14.83 -20.05 -6.36
CA LEU A 97 14.36 -18.68 -6.48
C LEU A 97 13.24 -18.38 -5.47
N MET A 98 12.21 -19.24 -5.39
CA MET A 98 11.06 -19.00 -4.51
C MET A 98 11.43 -18.87 -3.03
N PRO A 99 12.21 -19.76 -2.41
CA PRO A 99 12.68 -19.56 -1.03
C PRO A 99 13.43 -18.24 -0.81
N LEU A 100 14.26 -17.81 -1.76
CA LEU A 100 14.97 -16.53 -1.67
C LEU A 100 14.01 -15.33 -1.73
N LEU A 101 12.98 -15.38 -2.56
CA LEU A 101 11.95 -14.34 -2.63
C LEU A 101 11.10 -14.30 -1.35
N PHE A 102 10.77 -15.45 -0.75
CA PHE A 102 10.13 -15.50 0.56
C PHE A 102 11.01 -14.91 1.66
N LEU A 103 12.32 -15.21 1.65
CA LEU A 103 13.28 -14.61 2.57
C LEU A 103 13.36 -13.09 2.39
N ALA A 104 13.38 -12.60 1.15
CA ALA A 104 13.35 -11.18 0.86
C ALA A 104 12.06 -10.52 1.36
N MET A 105 10.89 -11.15 1.15
CA MET A 105 9.60 -10.68 1.67
C MET A 105 9.54 -10.67 3.19
N PHE A 106 10.17 -11.64 3.86
CA PHE A 106 10.28 -11.70 5.32
C PHE A 106 11.05 -10.48 5.86
N PHE A 107 12.22 -10.17 5.29
CA PHE A 107 12.99 -8.98 5.68
C PHE A 107 12.24 -7.68 5.34
N PHE A 108 11.51 -7.65 4.22
CA PHE A 108 10.65 -6.52 3.89
C PHE A 108 9.59 -6.29 4.97
N ALA A 109 8.91 -7.35 5.40
CA ALA A 109 7.88 -7.30 6.42
C ALA A 109 8.42 -6.85 7.79
N ILE A 110 9.61 -7.32 8.18
CA ILE A 110 10.31 -6.83 9.39
C ILE A 110 10.57 -5.32 9.27
N GLY A 111 11.05 -4.86 8.11
CA GLY A 111 11.28 -3.45 7.86
C GLY A 111 10.01 -2.61 8.02
N ASP A 112 8.88 -3.06 7.47
CA ASP A 112 7.59 -2.39 7.60
C ASP A 112 7.08 -2.37 9.04
N ALA A 113 7.15 -3.51 9.75
CA ALA A 113 6.66 -3.64 11.11
C ALA A 113 7.41 -2.71 12.09
N PHE A 114 8.74 -2.67 12.06
CA PHE A 114 9.52 -1.74 12.89
C PHE A 114 9.27 -0.26 12.57
N ARG A 115 8.94 0.07 11.33
CA ARG A 115 8.75 1.44 10.86
C ARG A 115 7.38 2.00 11.21
N THR A 116 6.35 1.16 11.25
CA THR A 116 4.95 1.58 11.41
C THR A 116 4.73 2.23 12.77
N GLY A 117 4.20 3.46 12.77
CA GLY A 117 3.93 4.26 13.99
C GLY A 117 5.15 4.89 14.66
N THR A 118 6.32 4.27 14.58
CA THR A 118 7.53 4.63 15.35
C THR A 118 8.00 6.06 15.09
N HIS A 119 8.13 6.48 13.84
CA HIS A 119 8.61 7.84 13.52
C HIS A 119 7.65 8.94 13.94
N LYS A 120 6.32 8.71 13.84
CA LYS A 120 5.30 9.65 14.32
C LYS A 120 5.44 9.86 15.84
N ALA A 121 5.66 8.79 16.60
CA ALA A 121 5.89 8.86 18.03
C ALA A 121 7.15 9.65 18.38
N MET A 122 8.23 9.50 17.61
CA MET A 122 9.47 10.28 17.79
C MET A 122 9.26 11.79 17.54
N ILE A 123 8.49 12.17 16.52
CA ILE A 123 8.13 13.59 16.28
C ILE A 123 7.36 14.15 17.48
N PHE A 124 6.38 13.42 18.00
CA PHE A 124 5.56 13.87 19.11
C PHE A 124 6.35 13.94 20.41
N MET A 125 7.27 13.00 20.65
CA MET A 125 8.18 13.05 21.80
C MET A 125 9.10 14.28 21.72
N TRP A 126 9.70 14.54 20.56
CA TRP A 126 10.51 15.74 20.37
C TRP A 126 9.74 17.02 20.64
N LEU A 127 8.49 17.14 20.17
CA LEU A 127 7.62 18.29 20.44
C LEU A 127 7.29 18.42 21.93
N HIS A 128 7.12 17.31 22.63
CA HIS A 128 6.91 17.29 24.08
C HIS A 128 8.11 17.83 24.84
N ILE A 129 9.33 17.35 24.50
CA ILE A 129 10.59 17.81 25.10
C ILE A 129 10.80 19.31 24.87
N GLN A 130 10.40 19.83 23.71
CA GLN A 130 10.53 21.25 23.37
C GLN A 130 9.40 22.14 23.92
N GLY A 131 8.44 21.59 24.67
CA GLY A 131 7.25 22.34 25.14
C GLY A 131 6.30 22.80 24.02
N ARG A 132 6.41 22.23 22.79
CA ARG A 132 5.69 22.67 21.58
C ARG A 132 4.58 21.70 21.17
N THR A 133 3.89 21.09 22.12
CA THR A 133 2.84 20.10 21.87
C THR A 133 1.66 20.65 21.08
N ALA A 134 1.37 21.94 21.21
CA ALA A 134 0.31 22.63 20.44
C ALA A 134 0.59 22.63 18.92
N GLU A 135 1.85 22.48 18.50
CA GLU A 135 2.23 22.52 17.10
C GLU A 135 2.23 21.11 16.41
N ARG A 136 1.71 20.07 17.08
CA ARG A 136 1.70 18.68 16.56
C ARG A 136 1.16 18.58 15.14
N THR A 137 -0.02 19.15 14.89
CA THR A 137 -0.67 19.11 13.58
C THR A 137 0.15 19.82 12.50
N LYS A 138 0.68 21.03 12.83
CA LYS A 138 1.48 21.82 11.91
C LYS A 138 2.77 21.12 11.52
N ILE A 139 3.55 20.65 12.51
CA ILE A 139 4.85 19.98 12.28
C ILE A 139 4.67 18.65 11.56
N TYR A 140 3.68 17.85 11.96
CA TYR A 140 3.39 16.58 11.29
C TYR A 140 2.91 16.80 9.84
N GLY A 141 2.05 17.79 9.61
CA GLY A 141 1.62 18.18 8.27
C GLY A 141 2.78 18.63 7.38
N TYR A 142 3.70 19.44 7.93
CA TYR A 142 4.90 19.87 7.22
C TYR A 142 5.81 18.69 6.83
N THR A 143 6.08 17.77 7.74
CA THR A 143 6.88 16.58 7.42
C THR A 143 6.19 15.67 6.40
N ARG A 144 4.85 15.59 6.43
CA ARG A 144 4.07 14.83 5.47
C ARG A 144 4.08 15.44 4.06
N SER A 145 4.18 16.77 3.94
CA SER A 145 4.32 17.41 2.61
C SER A 145 5.60 16.97 1.91
N TRP A 146 6.70 16.85 2.64
CA TRP A 146 7.97 16.29 2.11
C TRP A 146 7.84 14.84 1.65
N SER A 147 6.99 14.05 2.32
CA SER A 147 6.67 12.68 1.86
C SER A 147 5.97 12.69 0.49
N LYS A 148 5.07 13.64 0.24
CA LYS A 148 4.38 13.77 -1.05
C LYS A 148 5.32 14.21 -2.17
N ILE A 149 6.21 15.16 -1.88
CA ILE A 149 7.28 15.56 -2.82
C ILE A 149 8.18 14.36 -3.11
N GLY A 150 8.56 13.59 -2.09
CA GLY A 150 9.34 12.37 -2.25
C GLY A 150 8.68 11.37 -3.20
N SER A 151 7.37 11.12 -3.08
CA SER A 151 6.66 10.22 -4.00
C SER A 151 6.66 10.71 -5.45
N ALA A 152 6.48 12.02 -5.67
CA ALA A 152 6.50 12.60 -7.02
C ALA A 152 7.88 12.48 -7.68
N VAL A 153 8.95 12.75 -6.91
CA VAL A 153 10.33 12.60 -7.38
C VAL A 153 10.66 11.12 -7.61
N SER A 154 10.16 10.24 -6.74
CA SER A 154 10.43 8.81 -6.80
C SER A 154 9.99 8.17 -8.12
N VAL A 155 8.80 8.51 -8.63
CA VAL A 155 8.34 7.93 -9.90
C VAL A 155 9.20 8.36 -11.08
N ILE A 156 9.65 9.64 -11.10
CA ILE A 156 10.52 10.15 -12.16
C ILE A 156 11.87 9.42 -12.14
N LEU A 157 12.47 9.29 -10.95
CA LEU A 157 13.75 8.57 -10.79
C LEU A 157 13.63 7.09 -11.12
N ALA A 158 12.54 6.43 -10.70
CA ALA A 158 12.30 5.02 -10.99
C ALA A 158 12.22 4.77 -12.51
N CYS A 159 11.48 5.62 -13.24
CA CYS A 159 11.40 5.53 -14.69
C CYS A 159 12.74 5.82 -15.38
N PHE A 160 13.48 6.81 -14.89
CA PHE A 160 14.83 7.09 -15.35
C PHE A 160 15.77 5.87 -15.16
N PHE A 161 15.73 5.21 -14.01
CA PHE A 161 16.55 4.02 -13.75
C PHE A 161 16.18 2.86 -14.67
N VAL A 162 14.88 2.57 -14.85
CA VAL A 162 14.44 1.49 -15.76
C VAL A 162 14.79 1.84 -17.20
N PHE A 163 14.60 3.10 -17.63
CA PHE A 163 14.94 3.54 -18.97
C PHE A 163 16.45 3.40 -19.24
N SER A 164 17.30 3.77 -18.28
CA SER A 164 18.75 3.74 -18.43
C SER A 164 19.33 2.31 -18.39
N THR A 165 18.72 1.41 -17.62
CA THR A 165 19.23 0.04 -17.46
C THR A 165 18.53 -0.98 -18.35
N SER A 166 17.40 -0.63 -18.96
CA SER A 166 16.55 -1.54 -19.76
C SER A 166 16.16 -2.82 -18.99
N ASN A 167 16.00 -2.73 -17.66
CA ASN A 167 15.75 -3.86 -16.80
C ASN A 167 14.99 -3.45 -15.52
N PHE A 168 13.87 -4.13 -15.23
CA PHE A 168 13.07 -3.83 -14.04
C PHE A 168 13.75 -4.28 -12.72
N ILE A 169 14.65 -5.26 -12.74
CA ILE A 169 15.30 -5.80 -11.54
C ILE A 169 16.16 -4.74 -10.84
N TYR A 170 16.78 -3.83 -11.61
CA TYR A 170 17.66 -2.81 -11.04
C TYR A 170 16.96 -1.85 -10.08
N VAL A 171 15.61 -1.72 -10.15
CA VAL A 171 14.87 -0.88 -9.20
C VAL A 171 15.07 -1.33 -7.75
N PHE A 172 15.33 -2.63 -7.52
CA PHE A 172 15.63 -3.14 -6.18
C PHE A 172 16.97 -2.60 -5.67
N PHE A 173 18.01 -2.63 -6.49
CA PHE A 173 19.33 -2.11 -6.09
C PHE A 173 19.29 -0.59 -5.84
N PHE A 174 18.64 0.17 -6.71
CA PHE A 174 18.47 1.61 -6.52
C PHE A 174 17.65 1.93 -5.26
N SER A 175 16.69 1.07 -4.90
CA SER A 175 15.89 1.23 -3.68
C SER A 175 16.71 1.08 -2.38
N ILE A 176 17.91 0.51 -2.43
CA ILE A 176 18.83 0.44 -1.29
C ILE A 176 19.33 1.85 -0.88
N ILE A 177 19.56 2.73 -1.85
CA ILE A 177 20.19 4.05 -1.63
C ILE A 177 19.40 4.90 -0.62
N PRO A 178 18.07 5.10 -0.75
CA PRO A 178 17.30 5.88 0.22
C PRO A 178 17.35 5.31 1.64
N TYR A 179 17.47 3.99 1.80
CA TYR A 179 17.54 3.37 3.13
C TYR A 179 18.90 3.56 3.77
N ILE A 180 20.00 3.51 3.01
CA ILE A 180 21.36 3.88 3.49
C ILE A 180 21.34 5.35 3.95
N LEU A 181 20.81 6.25 3.14
CA LEU A 181 20.70 7.67 3.49
C LEU A 181 19.83 7.89 4.73
N ASN A 182 18.79 7.09 4.93
CA ASN A 182 17.97 7.13 6.14
C ASN A 182 18.75 6.64 7.37
N ILE A 183 19.58 5.60 7.27
CA ILE A 183 20.47 5.19 8.38
C ILE A 183 21.35 6.36 8.79
N ILE A 184 22.02 7.01 7.84
CA ILE A 184 22.89 8.17 8.11
C ILE A 184 22.08 9.30 8.77
N ASN A 185 20.87 9.58 8.28
CA ASN A 185 19.99 10.58 8.87
C ASN A 185 19.65 10.25 10.34
N PHE A 186 19.31 8.98 10.63
CA PHE A 186 18.91 8.52 11.97
C PHE A 186 20.09 8.40 12.96
N LEU A 187 21.29 8.18 12.48
CA LEU A 187 22.50 8.25 13.34
C LEU A 187 22.65 9.64 13.99
N GLY A 188 22.18 10.68 13.34
CA GLY A 188 22.17 12.03 13.90
C GLY A 188 20.93 12.43 14.69
N TYR A 189 19.99 11.51 14.99
CA TYR A 189 18.86 11.78 15.90
C TYR A 189 19.33 11.74 17.35
N PRO A 190 18.91 12.70 18.21
CA PRO A 190 19.24 12.68 19.63
C PRO A 190 18.56 11.49 20.32
N LYS A 191 19.20 10.94 21.36
CA LYS A 191 18.66 9.79 22.10
C LYS A 191 17.38 10.11 22.86
N GLU A 192 17.18 11.35 23.21
CA GLU A 192 16.04 11.86 23.98
C GLU A 192 14.69 11.63 23.25
N VAL A 193 14.71 11.53 21.91
CA VAL A 193 13.49 11.26 21.15
C VAL A 193 13.05 9.78 21.21
N ASP A 194 13.86 8.90 21.77
CA ASP A 194 13.49 7.50 22.04
C ASP A 194 12.35 7.40 23.08
N GLY A 195 12.18 8.42 23.95
CA GLY A 195 11.25 8.43 25.05
C GLY A 195 11.75 7.61 26.24
N LYS A 196 10.86 7.26 27.15
CA LYS A 196 11.20 6.37 28.29
C LYS A 196 11.48 4.97 27.76
N ILE A 197 12.68 4.48 27.98
CA ILE A 197 13.12 3.13 27.64
C ILE A 197 12.84 2.25 28.87
N GLY A 198 12.21 1.08 28.69
CA GLY A 198 12.06 0.10 29.76
C GLY A 198 10.69 0.06 30.44
N GLU A 199 9.68 0.78 29.96
CA GLU A 199 8.29 0.47 30.33
C GLU A 199 7.93 -0.88 29.72
N LYS A 200 7.84 -1.92 30.58
CA LYS A 200 7.48 -3.27 30.17
C LYS A 200 6.00 -3.32 29.78
N THR A 201 5.70 -3.02 28.54
CA THR A 201 4.40 -3.42 28.00
C THR A 201 4.45 -4.92 27.74
N SER A 202 3.72 -5.71 28.49
CA SER A 202 3.68 -7.15 28.27
C SER A 202 3.04 -7.46 26.91
N ILE A 203 3.70 -8.27 26.08
CA ILE A 203 3.13 -8.77 24.82
C ILE A 203 1.79 -9.46 25.09
N GLY A 204 1.66 -10.15 26.22
CA GLY A 204 0.42 -10.78 26.64
C GLY A 204 -0.72 -9.77 26.87
N ASP A 205 -0.44 -8.63 27.48
CA ASP A 205 -1.44 -7.59 27.72
C ASP A 205 -1.86 -6.91 26.40
N MET A 206 -0.92 -6.69 25.48
CA MET A 206 -1.21 -6.17 24.15
C MET A 206 -2.10 -7.12 23.35
N LEU A 207 -1.79 -8.42 23.34
CA LEU A 207 -2.60 -9.45 22.67
C LEU A 207 -3.98 -9.58 23.30
N LYS A 208 -4.08 -9.53 24.64
CA LYS A 208 -5.35 -9.55 25.36
C LYS A 208 -6.20 -8.34 24.99
N HIS A 209 -5.63 -7.14 25.02
CA HIS A 209 -6.33 -5.91 24.65
C HIS A 209 -6.81 -5.93 23.20
N LEU A 210 -5.98 -6.42 22.26
CA LEU A 210 -6.37 -6.59 20.86
C LEU A 210 -7.53 -7.59 20.72
N LYS A 211 -7.45 -8.73 21.41
CA LYS A 211 -8.52 -9.76 21.43
C LYS A 211 -9.83 -9.21 22.00
N ASP A 212 -9.77 -8.47 23.09
CA ASP A 212 -10.95 -7.89 23.73
C ASP A 212 -11.58 -6.81 22.81
N THR A 213 -10.76 -5.98 22.18
CA THR A 213 -11.23 -4.98 21.21
C THR A 213 -11.83 -5.64 19.97
N LEU A 214 -11.21 -6.71 19.45
CA LEU A 214 -11.76 -7.50 18.36
C LEU A 214 -13.14 -8.09 18.71
N ALA A 215 -13.27 -8.68 19.91
CA ALA A 215 -14.53 -9.26 20.39
C ALA A 215 -15.64 -8.21 20.48
N VAL A 216 -15.34 -7.01 20.97
CA VAL A 216 -16.28 -5.88 21.03
C VAL A 216 -16.65 -5.42 19.61
N SER A 217 -15.65 -5.22 18.74
CA SER A 217 -15.86 -4.73 17.37
C SER A 217 -16.69 -5.70 16.52
N VAL A 218 -16.52 -7.01 16.71
CA VAL A 218 -17.33 -8.04 16.01
C VAL A 218 -18.76 -8.10 16.55
N LYS A 219 -18.97 -7.86 17.85
CA LYS A 219 -20.30 -7.84 18.45
C LYS A 219 -21.10 -6.59 18.05
N GLN A 220 -20.46 -5.43 17.95
CA GLN A 220 -21.14 -4.19 17.56
C GLN A 220 -21.37 -4.15 16.05
N ALA A 221 -22.64 -4.16 15.62
CA ALA A 221 -23.04 -4.31 14.22
C ALA A 221 -22.45 -3.19 13.32
N SER A 222 -22.45 -1.94 13.79
CA SER A 222 -21.91 -0.78 13.06
C SER A 222 -20.39 -0.90 12.85
N LEU A 223 -19.61 -1.19 13.89
CA LEU A 223 -18.15 -1.37 13.77
C LEU A 223 -17.80 -2.57 12.89
N ARG A 224 -18.47 -3.70 13.07
CA ARG A 224 -18.29 -4.87 12.22
C ARG A 224 -18.51 -4.54 10.75
N ARG A 225 -19.57 -3.77 10.44
CA ARG A 225 -19.86 -3.33 9.08
C ARG A 225 -18.75 -2.48 8.50
N ILE A 226 -18.27 -1.47 9.23
CA ILE A 226 -17.21 -0.57 8.78
C ILE A 226 -15.90 -1.34 8.56
N ILE A 227 -15.56 -2.30 9.43
CA ILE A 227 -14.39 -3.17 9.26
C ILE A 227 -14.52 -4.01 7.98
N LEU A 228 -15.67 -4.63 7.74
CA LEU A 228 -15.92 -5.43 6.54
C LEU A 228 -15.85 -4.56 5.26
N GLU A 229 -16.36 -3.34 5.29
CA GLU A 229 -16.25 -2.39 4.18
C GLU A 229 -14.79 -1.98 3.92
N SER A 230 -13.99 -1.77 4.98
CA SER A 230 -12.56 -1.54 4.84
C SER A 230 -11.83 -2.76 4.24
N MET A 231 -12.17 -3.96 4.69
CA MET A 231 -11.66 -5.21 4.09
C MET A 231 -12.02 -5.31 2.61
N GLY A 232 -13.28 -5.03 2.28
CA GLY A 232 -13.80 -5.11 0.91
C GLY A 232 -13.15 -4.10 -0.02
N PHE A 233 -13.07 -2.83 0.37
CA PHE A 233 -12.52 -1.79 -0.51
C PHE A 233 -10.99 -1.69 -0.42
N GLU A 234 -10.45 -1.39 0.77
CA GLU A 234 -9.03 -1.14 0.95
C GLU A 234 -8.18 -2.41 0.77
N GLY A 235 -8.68 -3.56 1.23
CA GLY A 235 -8.01 -4.84 1.06
C GLY A 235 -7.99 -5.30 -0.40
N PHE A 236 -9.13 -5.21 -1.09
CA PHE A 236 -9.21 -5.49 -2.53
C PHE A 236 -8.33 -4.53 -3.34
N PHE A 237 -8.40 -3.21 -3.06
CA PHE A 237 -7.58 -2.23 -3.73
C PHE A 237 -6.08 -2.53 -3.56
N LYS A 238 -5.65 -2.88 -2.34
CA LYS A 238 -4.26 -3.24 -2.05
C LYS A 238 -3.81 -4.51 -2.79
N ALA A 239 -4.71 -5.48 -2.98
CA ALA A 239 -4.43 -6.71 -3.73
C ALA A 239 -4.40 -6.49 -5.25
N SER A 240 -5.13 -5.49 -5.76
CA SER A 240 -5.36 -5.31 -7.20
C SER A 240 -4.63 -4.13 -7.83
N LYS A 241 -4.23 -3.11 -7.06
CA LYS A 241 -3.67 -1.85 -7.57
C LYS A 241 -2.45 -2.04 -8.48
N ASP A 242 -1.63 -3.04 -8.19
CA ASP A 242 -0.36 -3.26 -8.88
C ASP A 242 -0.55 -3.89 -10.27
N TYR A 243 -1.76 -4.41 -10.58
CA TYR A 243 -2.09 -4.85 -11.96
C TYR A 243 -2.16 -3.69 -12.95
N LEU A 244 -2.23 -2.44 -12.49
CA LEU A 244 -2.03 -1.27 -13.34
C LEU A 244 -0.67 -1.32 -14.07
N GLN A 245 0.37 -1.88 -13.47
CA GLN A 245 1.72 -1.95 -14.06
C GLN A 245 1.75 -2.77 -15.37
N PRO A 246 1.30 -4.04 -15.42
CA PRO A 246 1.26 -4.80 -16.67
C PRO A 246 0.23 -4.26 -17.67
N ILE A 247 -0.87 -3.64 -17.22
CA ILE A 247 -1.83 -2.94 -18.09
C ILE A 247 -1.14 -1.77 -18.80
N LEU A 248 -0.36 -0.97 -18.07
CA LEU A 248 0.43 0.12 -18.65
C LEU A 248 1.50 -0.40 -19.59
N LYS A 249 2.18 -1.50 -19.26
CA LYS A 249 3.14 -2.15 -20.16
C LYS A 249 2.46 -2.55 -21.47
N ALA A 250 1.30 -3.21 -21.42
CA ALA A 250 0.57 -3.63 -22.61
C ALA A 250 0.11 -2.46 -23.48
N ALA A 251 -0.32 -1.35 -22.86
CA ALA A 251 -0.70 -0.13 -23.57
C ALA A 251 0.51 0.64 -24.14
N ALA A 252 1.66 0.58 -23.47
CA ALA A 252 2.86 1.30 -23.88
C ALA A 252 3.46 0.75 -25.17
N LEU A 253 3.41 -0.56 -25.40
CA LEU A 253 4.04 -1.20 -26.57
C LEU A 253 3.52 -0.63 -27.91
N PRO A 254 2.21 -0.60 -28.21
CA PRO A 254 1.71 -0.04 -29.46
C PRO A 254 1.86 1.49 -29.52
N LEU A 255 1.66 2.20 -28.40
CA LEU A 255 1.78 3.66 -28.35
C LEU A 255 3.20 4.13 -28.70
N THR A 256 4.20 3.52 -28.09
CA THR A 256 5.60 3.91 -28.30
C THR A 256 6.11 3.50 -29.67
N ALA A 257 5.58 2.44 -30.28
CA ALA A 257 5.88 2.08 -31.66
C ALA A 257 5.48 3.20 -32.65
N VAL A 258 4.39 3.93 -32.36
CA VAL A 258 3.95 5.06 -33.17
C VAL A 258 4.74 6.34 -32.82
N LEU A 259 4.87 6.66 -31.52
CA LEU A 259 5.51 7.92 -31.07
C LEU A 259 7.01 7.96 -31.32
N PHE A 260 7.68 6.83 -31.30
CA PHE A 260 9.14 6.70 -31.46
C PHE A 260 9.49 5.83 -32.68
N ALA A 261 8.73 6.01 -33.78
CA ALA A 261 8.99 5.32 -35.03
C ALA A 261 10.44 5.56 -35.47
N GLY A 262 11.22 4.48 -35.65
CA GLY A 262 12.65 4.54 -35.99
C GLY A 262 13.63 4.54 -34.83
N ILE A 263 13.17 4.62 -33.54
CA ILE A 263 14.02 4.47 -32.38
C ILE A 263 13.79 3.07 -31.79
N GLN A 264 14.85 2.28 -31.69
CA GLN A 264 14.78 0.97 -31.07
C GLN A 264 14.80 1.09 -29.54
N LEU A 265 13.62 1.03 -28.91
CA LEU A 265 13.47 0.96 -27.46
C LEU A 265 13.17 -0.46 -27.04
N THR A 266 13.74 -0.90 -25.90
CA THR A 266 13.35 -2.16 -25.26
C THR A 266 11.94 -2.07 -24.66
N ASP A 267 11.32 -3.21 -24.36
CA ASP A 267 9.97 -3.22 -23.77
C ASP A 267 9.94 -2.59 -22.37
N GLU A 268 11.04 -2.66 -21.62
CA GLU A 268 11.23 -2.00 -20.34
C GLU A 268 11.25 -0.47 -20.51
N GLN A 269 12.01 0.02 -21.51
CA GLN A 269 12.07 1.46 -21.82
C GLN A 269 10.71 1.98 -22.27
N LYS A 270 10.02 1.26 -23.16
CA LYS A 270 8.65 1.60 -23.60
C LYS A 270 7.69 1.68 -22.42
N SER A 271 7.79 0.71 -21.48
CA SER A 271 6.97 0.68 -20.27
C SER A 271 7.23 1.90 -19.39
N ALA A 272 8.49 2.28 -19.17
CA ALA A 272 8.87 3.43 -18.35
C ALA A 272 8.31 4.74 -18.89
N VAL A 273 8.25 4.92 -20.23
CA VAL A 273 7.70 6.11 -20.89
C VAL A 273 6.23 6.35 -20.53
N LEU A 274 5.42 5.31 -20.36
CA LEU A 274 4.00 5.46 -20.02
C LEU A 274 3.75 5.40 -18.50
N ILE A 275 4.46 4.55 -17.77
CA ILE A 275 4.31 4.37 -16.32
C ILE A 275 4.60 5.69 -15.59
N GLY A 276 5.66 6.41 -15.97
CA GLY A 276 6.04 7.65 -15.31
C GLY A 276 4.95 8.72 -15.32
N PRO A 277 4.49 9.18 -16.48
CA PRO A 277 3.43 10.18 -16.57
C PRO A 277 2.12 9.75 -15.91
N VAL A 278 1.70 8.49 -16.07
CA VAL A 278 0.44 8.01 -15.49
C VAL A 278 0.51 8.00 -13.95
N PHE A 279 1.57 7.46 -13.35
CA PHE A 279 1.73 7.49 -11.89
C PHE A 279 1.93 8.90 -11.36
N PHE A 280 2.62 9.78 -12.08
CA PHE A 280 2.73 11.20 -11.70
C PHE A 280 1.35 11.87 -11.62
N VAL A 281 0.54 11.76 -12.68
CA VAL A 281 -0.83 12.28 -12.71
C VAL A 281 -1.67 11.66 -11.60
N LEU A 282 -1.55 10.35 -11.40
CA LEU A 282 -2.24 9.61 -10.34
C LEU A 282 -1.91 10.18 -8.95
N PHE A 283 -0.64 10.48 -8.65
CA PHE A 283 -0.25 11.08 -7.36
C PHE A 283 -0.79 12.49 -7.19
N VAL A 284 -0.78 13.31 -8.25
CA VAL A 284 -1.36 14.66 -8.22
C VAL A 284 -2.87 14.58 -7.93
N LEU A 285 -3.60 13.76 -8.68
CA LEU A 285 -5.05 13.59 -8.49
C LEU A 285 -5.37 13.00 -7.10
N SER A 286 -4.60 12.02 -6.62
CA SER A 286 -4.77 11.45 -5.28
C SER A 286 -4.52 12.48 -4.17
N ALA A 287 -3.54 13.35 -4.34
CA ALA A 287 -3.28 14.43 -3.39
C ALA A 287 -4.42 15.45 -3.36
N MET A 288 -4.96 15.81 -4.53
CA MET A 288 -6.13 16.71 -4.65
C MET A 288 -7.38 16.06 -4.03
N ALA A 289 -7.61 14.78 -4.30
CA ALA A 289 -8.73 14.01 -3.72
C ALA A 289 -8.66 13.99 -2.19
N SER A 290 -7.52 13.61 -1.63
CA SER A 290 -7.33 13.56 -0.18
C SER A 290 -7.50 14.93 0.48
N ARG A 291 -7.04 16.02 -0.16
CA ARG A 291 -7.20 17.39 0.32
C ARG A 291 -8.67 17.84 0.34
N ASN A 292 -9.47 17.38 -0.62
CA ASN A 292 -10.88 17.79 -0.78
C ASN A 292 -11.87 16.76 -0.17
N ALA A 293 -11.40 15.67 0.40
CA ALA A 293 -12.26 14.61 0.96
C ALA A 293 -13.24 15.13 2.03
N TYR A 294 -12.85 16.15 2.82
CA TYR A 294 -13.72 16.75 3.83
C TYR A 294 -15.00 17.35 3.24
N ARG A 295 -15.01 17.73 1.95
CA ARG A 295 -16.19 18.29 1.27
C ARG A 295 -17.28 17.24 1.03
N LEU A 296 -16.92 15.96 1.05
CA LEU A 296 -17.88 14.87 0.88
C LEU A 296 -18.72 14.63 2.14
N VAL A 297 -18.15 14.92 3.32
CA VAL A 297 -18.85 14.85 4.61
C VAL A 297 -19.32 16.27 4.96
N SER A 298 -20.42 16.69 4.33
CA SER A 298 -20.91 18.08 4.43
C SER A 298 -21.51 18.42 5.80
N LYS A 299 -21.98 17.41 6.55
CA LYS A 299 -22.58 17.57 7.87
C LYS A 299 -22.20 16.41 8.78
N PRO A 300 -21.97 16.64 10.09
CA PRO A 300 -21.82 15.57 11.06
C PRO A 300 -23.03 14.63 11.03
N GLY A 301 -22.78 13.31 11.11
CA GLY A 301 -23.81 12.28 11.04
C GLY A 301 -24.20 11.84 9.61
N GLN A 302 -23.52 12.34 8.57
CA GLN A 302 -23.74 11.90 7.18
C GLN A 302 -22.61 10.99 6.64
N GLU A 303 -21.70 10.56 7.50
CA GLU A 303 -20.54 9.74 7.14
C GLU A 303 -20.96 8.42 6.48
N ASP A 304 -22.02 7.78 6.99
CA ASP A 304 -22.51 6.50 6.45
C ASP A 304 -23.19 6.68 5.08
N LYS A 305 -23.92 7.79 4.88
CA LYS A 305 -24.46 8.13 3.55
C LYS A 305 -23.34 8.36 2.54
N THR A 306 -22.27 9.05 2.96
CA THR A 306 -21.10 9.25 2.10
C THR A 306 -20.43 7.93 1.73
N GLY A 307 -20.29 7.00 2.69
CA GLY A 307 -19.81 5.65 2.43
C GLY A 307 -20.65 4.90 1.40
N HIS A 308 -21.99 5.00 1.50
CA HIS A 308 -22.91 4.41 0.54
C HIS A 308 -22.75 5.00 -0.88
N HIS A 309 -22.61 6.32 -1.00
CA HIS A 309 -22.35 6.97 -2.29
C HIS A 309 -21.02 6.51 -2.91
N LEU A 310 -19.97 6.36 -2.10
CA LEU A 310 -18.69 5.85 -2.57
C LEU A 310 -18.78 4.41 -3.08
N TRP A 311 -19.60 3.56 -2.44
CA TRP A 311 -19.93 2.22 -2.97
C TRP A 311 -20.68 2.30 -4.29
N GLY A 312 -21.67 3.18 -4.43
CA GLY A 312 -22.38 3.41 -5.68
C GLY A 312 -21.45 3.84 -6.81
N MET A 313 -20.52 4.77 -6.54
CA MET A 313 -19.49 5.16 -7.49
C MET A 313 -18.59 3.97 -7.88
N SER A 314 -18.20 3.15 -6.91
CA SER A 314 -17.40 1.94 -7.17
C SER A 314 -18.13 0.94 -8.06
N VAL A 315 -19.44 0.73 -7.87
CA VAL A 315 -20.27 -0.10 -8.75
C VAL A 315 -20.24 0.42 -10.19
N VAL A 316 -20.49 1.73 -10.38
CA VAL A 316 -20.45 2.34 -11.73
C VAL A 316 -19.10 2.14 -12.41
N ILE A 317 -18.01 2.33 -11.66
CA ILE A 317 -16.67 2.17 -12.21
C ILE A 317 -16.40 0.72 -12.63
N PHE A 318 -16.76 -0.26 -11.80
CA PHE A 318 -16.55 -1.66 -12.17
C PHE A 318 -17.47 -2.15 -13.28
N LEU A 319 -18.67 -1.56 -13.43
CA LEU A 319 -19.54 -1.81 -14.60
C LEU A 319 -18.90 -1.33 -15.92
N VAL A 320 -18.05 -0.30 -15.87
CA VAL A 320 -17.29 0.18 -17.04
C VAL A 320 -15.96 -0.60 -17.18
N LEU A 321 -15.28 -0.86 -16.06
CA LEU A 321 -13.99 -1.55 -16.08
C LEU A 321 -14.09 -3.01 -16.51
N LEU A 322 -15.12 -3.74 -16.07
CA LEU A 322 -15.27 -5.15 -16.38
C LEU A 322 -15.32 -5.40 -17.88
N PRO A 323 -16.22 -4.78 -18.68
CA PRO A 323 -16.21 -4.95 -20.12
C PRO A 323 -14.94 -4.42 -20.78
N ALA A 324 -14.38 -3.30 -20.30
CA ALA A 324 -13.13 -2.78 -20.82
C ALA A 324 -11.95 -3.77 -20.62
N MET A 325 -11.89 -4.44 -19.47
CA MET A 325 -10.91 -5.48 -19.19
C MET A 325 -11.15 -6.73 -20.07
N TYR A 326 -12.40 -7.14 -20.26
CA TYR A 326 -12.71 -8.30 -21.08
C TYR A 326 -12.37 -8.09 -22.56
N TRP A 327 -12.63 -6.89 -23.10
CA TRP A 327 -12.34 -6.54 -24.49
C TRP A 327 -10.93 -5.93 -24.72
N GLY A 328 -10.11 -5.80 -23.68
CA GLY A 328 -8.75 -5.30 -23.81
C GLY A 328 -8.64 -3.81 -24.14
N ILE A 329 -9.60 -2.97 -23.72
CA ILE A 329 -9.61 -1.53 -23.98
C ILE A 329 -8.71 -0.83 -22.94
N TYR A 330 -7.40 -0.92 -23.13
CA TYR A 330 -6.39 -0.51 -22.14
C TYR A 330 -6.53 0.93 -21.64
N TRP A 331 -6.93 1.87 -22.49
CA TRP A 331 -7.09 3.28 -22.06
C TRP A 331 -8.22 3.48 -21.06
N ILE A 332 -9.33 2.75 -21.21
CA ILE A 332 -10.43 2.75 -20.24
C ILE A 332 -9.98 2.04 -18.97
N MET A 333 -9.20 0.96 -19.08
CA MET A 333 -8.65 0.26 -17.91
C MET A 333 -7.74 1.19 -17.10
N ILE A 334 -6.82 1.91 -17.75
CA ILE A 334 -5.92 2.88 -17.12
C ILE A 334 -6.72 3.99 -16.43
N ALA A 335 -7.66 4.61 -17.14
CA ALA A 335 -8.53 5.65 -16.57
C ALA A 335 -9.31 5.14 -15.37
N GLY A 336 -9.86 3.94 -15.42
CA GLY A 336 -10.58 3.30 -14.33
C GLY A 336 -9.70 3.06 -13.10
N PHE A 337 -8.46 2.58 -13.28
CA PHE A 337 -7.52 2.45 -12.17
C PHE A 337 -7.16 3.81 -11.56
N VAL A 338 -6.93 4.85 -12.38
CA VAL A 338 -6.70 6.21 -11.89
C VAL A 338 -7.88 6.67 -11.02
N VAL A 339 -9.10 6.43 -11.47
CA VAL A 339 -10.32 6.77 -10.70
C VAL A 339 -10.40 5.95 -9.41
N LEU A 340 -10.06 4.66 -9.42
CA LEU A 340 -10.02 3.83 -8.21
C LEU A 340 -9.00 4.36 -7.18
N TYR A 341 -7.83 4.82 -7.63
CA TYR A 341 -6.87 5.48 -6.74
C TYR A 341 -7.41 6.79 -6.16
N VAL A 342 -8.12 7.58 -6.95
CA VAL A 342 -8.79 8.81 -6.47
C VAL A 342 -9.83 8.46 -5.41
N ILE A 343 -10.69 7.47 -5.67
CA ILE A 343 -11.72 7.01 -4.72
C ILE A 343 -11.06 6.50 -3.44
N GLN A 344 -9.99 5.73 -3.52
CA GLN A 344 -9.28 5.25 -2.33
C GLN A 344 -8.80 6.42 -1.44
N ASN A 345 -8.32 7.50 -2.04
CA ASN A 345 -7.90 8.69 -1.31
C ASN A 345 -9.06 9.54 -0.77
N LEU A 346 -10.26 9.42 -1.33
CA LEU A 346 -11.50 9.97 -0.78
C LEU A 346 -12.07 9.06 0.31
N TRP A 347 -12.02 7.75 0.10
CA TRP A 347 -12.55 6.73 1.01
C TRP A 347 -11.86 6.74 2.37
N ARG A 348 -10.53 6.83 2.38
CA ARG A 348 -9.73 6.70 3.61
C ARG A 348 -10.10 7.73 4.70
N PRO A 349 -10.21 9.05 4.43
CA PRO A 349 -10.67 10.02 5.43
C PRO A 349 -12.10 9.78 5.91
N VAL A 350 -13.02 9.40 5.01
CA VAL A 350 -14.41 9.09 5.33
C VAL A 350 -14.50 7.87 6.26
N LEU A 351 -13.73 6.82 5.96
CA LEU A 351 -13.67 5.60 6.77
C LEU A 351 -13.15 5.89 8.19
N ILE A 352 -12.09 6.69 8.32
CA ILE A 352 -11.56 7.10 9.62
C ILE A 352 -12.60 7.89 10.42
N SER A 353 -13.34 8.81 9.78
CA SER A 353 -14.40 9.58 10.43
C SER A 353 -15.55 8.68 10.89
N ARG A 354 -15.94 7.67 10.11
CA ARG A 354 -16.95 6.68 10.50
C ARG A 354 -16.49 5.85 11.71
N PHE A 355 -15.22 5.43 11.74
CA PHE A 355 -14.68 4.74 12.92
C PHE A 355 -14.73 5.62 14.17
N ASP A 356 -14.36 6.90 14.07
CA ASP A 356 -14.41 7.85 15.18
C ASP A 356 -15.84 8.07 15.69
N ALA A 357 -16.80 8.15 14.79
CA ALA A 357 -18.22 8.33 15.12
C ALA A 357 -18.85 7.13 15.84
N HIS A 358 -18.37 5.91 15.58
CA HIS A 358 -18.95 4.65 16.12
C HIS A 358 -18.07 4.00 17.20
N SER A 359 -16.97 4.62 17.61
CA SER A 359 -16.05 4.08 18.61
C SER A 359 -15.97 4.95 19.86
N ASP A 360 -15.72 4.30 21.02
CA ASP A 360 -15.36 5.00 22.24
C ASP A 360 -14.04 5.75 22.03
N LYS A 361 -13.97 7.00 22.46
CA LYS A 361 -12.78 7.86 22.29
C LYS A 361 -11.49 7.26 22.85
N GLU A 362 -11.59 6.43 23.88
CA GLU A 362 -10.46 5.76 24.51
C GLU A 362 -9.93 4.58 23.68
N LYS A 363 -10.76 3.99 22.80
CA LYS A 363 -10.42 2.80 21.98
C LYS A 363 -10.06 3.13 20.52
N GLY A 364 -10.13 4.39 20.10
CA GLY A 364 -9.97 4.79 18.71
C GLY A 364 -8.65 4.33 18.07
N ALA A 365 -7.52 4.40 18.79
CA ALA A 365 -6.23 3.94 18.30
C ALA A 365 -6.21 2.41 18.06
N THR A 366 -6.79 1.63 18.97
CA THR A 366 -6.85 0.16 18.87
C THR A 366 -7.77 -0.28 17.73
N ILE A 367 -8.89 0.42 17.52
CA ILE A 367 -9.81 0.13 16.40
C ILE A 367 -9.14 0.41 15.05
N LEU A 368 -8.35 1.49 14.92
CA LEU A 368 -7.58 1.75 13.71
C LEU A 368 -6.47 0.71 13.46
N SER A 369 -5.85 0.18 14.52
CA SER A 369 -4.91 -0.95 14.39
C SER A 369 -5.64 -2.21 13.93
N LEU A 370 -6.81 -2.51 14.50
CA LEU A 370 -7.65 -3.64 14.10
C LEU A 370 -8.10 -3.53 12.65
N GLU A 371 -8.50 -2.32 12.20
CA GLU A 371 -8.83 -2.06 10.80
C GLU A 371 -7.65 -2.32 9.87
N SER A 372 -6.45 -1.88 10.27
CA SER A 372 -5.22 -2.12 9.49
C SER A 372 -4.91 -3.60 9.33
N GLN A 373 -5.07 -4.39 10.40
CA GLN A 373 -4.89 -5.84 10.37
C GLN A 373 -5.98 -6.54 9.53
N ALA A 374 -7.24 -6.11 9.66
CA ALA A 374 -8.36 -6.64 8.88
C ALA A 374 -8.17 -6.42 7.37
N LYS A 375 -7.71 -5.24 6.98
CA LYS A 375 -7.34 -4.91 5.60
C LYS A 375 -6.20 -5.80 5.08
N SER A 376 -5.15 -5.99 5.85
CA SER A 376 -4.05 -6.90 5.52
C SER A 376 -4.54 -8.33 5.36
N LEU A 377 -5.40 -8.81 6.27
CA LEU A 377 -6.04 -10.13 6.18
C LEU A 377 -6.83 -10.29 4.87
N SER A 378 -7.60 -9.28 4.50
CA SER A 378 -8.34 -9.28 3.23
C SER A 378 -7.39 -9.36 2.02
N THR A 379 -6.32 -8.57 2.00
CA THR A 379 -5.30 -8.63 0.94
C THR A 379 -4.67 -10.01 0.84
N MET A 380 -4.34 -10.62 1.98
CA MET A 380 -3.78 -11.98 2.07
C MET A 380 -4.72 -13.03 1.44
N ILE A 381 -6.02 -12.94 1.71
CA ILE A 381 -7.01 -13.87 1.19
C ILE A 381 -7.28 -13.64 -0.30
N ILE A 382 -7.27 -12.39 -0.76
CA ILE A 382 -7.66 -12.02 -2.14
C ILE A 382 -6.48 -12.19 -3.12
N ALA A 383 -5.25 -11.85 -2.76
CA ALA A 383 -4.16 -11.75 -3.72
C ALA A 383 -3.81 -13.08 -4.43
N PRO A 384 -3.69 -14.25 -3.76
CA PRO A 384 -3.38 -15.50 -4.44
C PRO A 384 -4.49 -15.97 -5.39
N PRO A 385 -5.79 -16.07 -4.97
CA PRO A 385 -6.84 -16.53 -5.89
C PRO A 385 -7.08 -15.55 -7.04
N LEU A 386 -6.89 -14.23 -6.84
CA LEU A 386 -6.97 -13.25 -7.92
C LEU A 386 -5.85 -13.47 -8.93
N GLY A 387 -4.62 -13.68 -8.48
CA GLY A 387 -3.49 -14.01 -9.35
C GLY A 387 -3.71 -15.31 -10.11
N PHE A 388 -4.24 -16.35 -9.44
CA PHE A 388 -4.61 -17.62 -10.07
C PHE A 388 -5.68 -17.43 -11.17
N ALA A 389 -6.71 -16.66 -10.90
CA ALA A 389 -7.78 -16.39 -11.88
C ALA A 389 -7.24 -15.64 -13.11
N ILE A 390 -6.30 -14.73 -12.94
CA ILE A 390 -5.63 -14.02 -14.04
C ILE A 390 -4.75 -14.97 -14.85
N ASP A 391 -3.96 -15.83 -14.20
CA ASP A 391 -3.17 -16.85 -14.89
C ASP A 391 -4.06 -17.83 -15.67
N LEU A 392 -5.20 -18.22 -15.10
CA LEU A 392 -6.19 -19.08 -15.77
C LEU A 392 -6.77 -18.40 -17.01
N ALA A 393 -7.21 -17.13 -16.88
CA ALA A 393 -7.71 -16.34 -18.00
C ALA A 393 -6.68 -16.24 -19.14
N ARG A 394 -5.41 -15.97 -18.79
CA ARG A 394 -4.31 -15.89 -19.73
C ARG A 394 -4.04 -17.22 -20.43
N ASN A 395 -3.95 -18.33 -19.68
CA ASN A 395 -3.59 -19.65 -20.22
C ASN A 395 -4.67 -20.21 -21.14
N HIS A 396 -5.95 -19.89 -20.89
CA HIS A 396 -7.07 -20.34 -21.71
C HIS A 396 -7.50 -19.31 -22.78
N GLY A 397 -6.84 -18.15 -22.86
CA GLY A 397 -7.19 -17.11 -23.82
C GLY A 397 -8.62 -16.55 -23.64
N ILE A 398 -9.12 -16.52 -22.39
CA ILE A 398 -10.48 -16.04 -22.08
C ILE A 398 -10.48 -14.51 -22.02
N GLY A 399 -11.14 -13.89 -23.01
CA GLY A 399 -11.16 -12.44 -23.19
C GLY A 399 -9.95 -11.90 -23.95
N ALA A 400 -10.00 -10.65 -24.36
CA ALA A 400 -8.90 -9.97 -25.05
C ALA A 400 -7.80 -9.48 -24.09
N SER A 401 -8.06 -9.48 -22.79
CA SER A 401 -7.08 -9.20 -21.73
C SER A 401 -7.29 -10.15 -20.56
N GLU A 402 -6.20 -10.64 -19.97
CA GLU A 402 -6.20 -11.53 -18.81
C GLU A 402 -6.70 -10.89 -17.51
N PHE A 403 -6.86 -9.55 -17.45
CA PHE A 403 -7.15 -8.81 -16.22
C PHE A 403 -8.64 -8.70 -15.86
N TRP A 404 -9.56 -9.22 -16.67
CA TRP A 404 -11.00 -9.17 -16.40
C TRP A 404 -11.43 -9.77 -15.04
N PRO A 405 -10.72 -10.76 -14.42
CA PRO A 405 -11.08 -11.25 -13.09
C PRO A 405 -11.00 -10.16 -11.99
N VAL A 406 -10.13 -9.16 -12.17
CA VAL A 406 -10.07 -7.98 -11.29
C VAL A 406 -11.39 -7.21 -11.33
N GLY A 407 -11.92 -6.99 -12.54
CA GLY A 407 -13.20 -6.32 -12.75
C GLY A 407 -14.38 -7.09 -12.15
N VAL A 408 -14.41 -8.41 -12.31
CA VAL A 408 -15.47 -9.29 -11.74
C VAL A 408 -15.45 -9.21 -10.22
N LEU A 409 -14.31 -9.45 -9.59
CA LEU A 409 -14.19 -9.44 -8.14
C LEU A 409 -14.53 -8.07 -7.56
N GLY A 410 -14.02 -6.99 -8.18
CA GLY A 410 -14.33 -5.63 -7.77
C GLY A 410 -15.82 -5.30 -7.89
N ALA A 411 -16.49 -5.72 -8.99
CA ALA A 411 -17.92 -5.54 -9.18
C ALA A 411 -18.75 -6.29 -8.12
N LEU A 412 -18.40 -7.55 -7.84
CA LEU A 412 -19.08 -8.36 -6.82
C LEU A 412 -18.96 -7.74 -5.42
N ILE A 413 -17.77 -7.30 -5.04
CA ILE A 413 -17.53 -6.64 -3.75
C ILE A 413 -18.33 -5.32 -3.68
N ALA A 414 -18.21 -4.47 -4.70
CA ALA A 414 -18.88 -3.16 -4.72
C ALA A 414 -20.40 -3.31 -4.67
N LEU A 415 -20.96 -4.21 -5.49
CA LEU A 415 -22.40 -4.48 -5.53
C LEU A 415 -22.89 -5.07 -4.21
N GLY A 416 -22.17 -6.04 -3.64
CA GLY A 416 -22.51 -6.65 -2.35
C GLY A 416 -22.62 -5.62 -1.23
N PHE A 417 -21.64 -4.72 -1.09
CA PHE A 417 -21.68 -3.67 -0.08
C PHE A 417 -22.71 -2.58 -0.39
N PHE A 418 -22.90 -2.22 -1.66
CA PHE A 418 -23.90 -1.24 -2.07
C PHE A 418 -25.33 -1.71 -1.74
N LEU A 419 -25.68 -2.95 -2.08
CA LEU A 419 -27.01 -3.50 -1.84
C LEU A 419 -27.31 -3.71 -0.35
N THR A 420 -26.33 -4.21 0.40
CA THR A 420 -26.49 -4.49 1.84
C THR A 420 -26.51 -3.22 2.71
N ALA A 421 -26.03 -2.07 2.22
CA ALA A 421 -26.06 -0.82 2.97
C ALA A 421 -27.51 -0.29 3.19
N ARG A 422 -28.42 -0.54 2.26
CA ARG A 422 -29.84 -0.15 2.41
C ARG A 422 -30.57 -0.92 3.51
N SER A 423 -30.23 -2.19 3.69
CA SER A 423 -30.82 -3.03 4.74
C SER A 423 -30.42 -2.59 6.15
N TYR A 424 -29.21 -2.08 6.32
CA TYR A 424 -28.71 -1.60 7.63
C TYR A 424 -29.35 -0.31 8.10
N ALA A 425 -29.54 0.66 7.20
CA ALA A 425 -30.18 1.94 7.52
C ALA A 425 -31.63 1.77 7.96
N GLN A 426 -32.31 0.70 7.52
CA GLN A 426 -33.69 0.38 7.94
C GLN A 426 -33.73 -0.30 9.32
N VAL A 427 -32.72 -1.07 9.69
CA VAL A 427 -32.65 -1.75 10.99
C VAL A 427 -32.30 -0.77 12.12
N GLU A 428 -31.44 0.24 11.88
CA GLU A 428 -31.13 1.30 12.86
C GLU A 428 -32.29 2.26 13.12
N GLN A 429 -33.22 2.40 12.17
CA GLN A 429 -34.43 3.22 12.38
C GLN A 429 -35.53 2.48 13.16
N GLN A 430 -35.38 1.17 13.38
CA GLN A 430 -36.33 0.33 14.10
C GLN A 430 -35.87 -0.02 15.54
N GLN A 431 -34.65 0.34 15.92
CA GLN A 431 -34.10 0.28 17.27
C GLN A 431 -34.06 1.66 17.93
#